data_9bbff8690ae38542928cf0dd702aa4fc
#
_entry.id   9bbff8690ae38542928cf0dd702aa4fc
#
_cell.length_a   1.000
_cell.length_b   1.000
_cell.length_c   1.000
_cell.angle_alpha   90.00
_cell.angle_beta   90.00
_cell.angle_gamma   90.00
#
_symmetry.space_group_name_H-M   'P 1'
#
loop_
_entity.id
_entity.type
_entity.pdbx_description
1 polymer ?
#
loop_
_entity_poly.entity_id
_entity_poly.type
_entity_poly.pdbx_seq_one_letter_code
_entity_poly.pdbx_strand_id
1 'polypeptide(L)'
;MKMKLLMTSVLSTSLFLVACGGGSSDDGPATTNPSGTPTNNIQNPVVKVEAYTSTNLGSVAAESSILTYKMLGQSGQEVQATSLVFTPNTQPPVGGWPIVVWAHGTTGVADVCAPSKAALADSTKDLISKLLAAGYVVVAPDYEGLGTPGIHPFLNVKSEAFSITDAVVATRNYLSQRNLLTSKKWVTVGHSQGGHAALGAAQYASRAQLDYKGTVAVAPASNLGSILLNGELKAASASVYEKKAIYAQLDAFTALVVAGIRNTHPDFNYLQVFTESTARIAQGAEGFCYEPLLGDFSATMQVYIATHGETLDGYTRTQPNFMAVPLVKTFLDKDSQPLQVKVTTPIIIYQGLADSTVPKLATDLLISNATTVGTKINSYVTGNWDHGTAMSSNVDNIV
;
A
#
# COMPACT_ATOMS: atom_id res chain seq x y z
N MET A 1 39.00 -16.83 58.35
CA MET A 1 38.44 -15.54 58.75
C MET A 1 37.13 -15.38 58.04
N LYS A 2 35.99 -15.47 58.74
CA LYS A 2 34.64 -15.45 58.20
C LYS A 2 34.15 -14.02 58.24
N MET A 3 33.66 -13.51 57.10
CA MET A 3 32.94 -12.23 57.03
C MET A 3 31.53 -12.47 56.51
N LYS A 4 30.54 -12.18 57.35
CA LYS A 4 29.09 -12.25 57.07
C LYS A 4 28.67 -11.02 56.35
N LEU A 5 27.91 -11.19 55.28
CA LEU A 5 27.22 -10.09 54.55
C LEU A 5 25.74 -10.06 54.99
N LEU A 6 25.30 -8.95 55.56
CA LEU A 6 23.90 -8.70 55.88
C LEU A 6 23.12 -8.32 54.61
N MET A 7 22.01 -8.98 54.38
CA MET A 7 20.94 -8.54 53.47
C MET A 7 19.94 -7.66 54.21
N THR A 8 19.73 -6.46 53.74
CA THR A 8 18.61 -5.59 54.14
C THR A 8 17.58 -5.59 53.01
N SER A 9 16.41 -6.16 53.30
CA SER A 9 15.21 -6.12 52.43
C SER A 9 14.45 -4.82 52.65
N VAL A 10 14.20 -4.07 51.60
CA VAL A 10 13.27 -2.94 51.57
C VAL A 10 11.97 -3.41 50.94
N LEU A 11 10.91 -3.42 51.72
CA LEU A 11 9.52 -3.69 51.30
C LEU A 11 8.92 -2.39 50.82
N SER A 12 8.57 -2.31 49.53
CA SER A 12 7.79 -1.21 48.96
C SER A 12 6.34 -1.66 48.79
N THR A 13 5.46 -1.13 49.62
CA THR A 13 4.00 -1.28 49.52
C THR A 13 3.43 -0.34 48.51
N SER A 14 2.86 -0.88 47.41
CA SER A 14 2.11 -0.11 46.43
C SER A 14 0.63 -0.17 46.79
N LEU A 15 0.03 1.00 47.07
CA LEU A 15 -1.42 1.17 47.25
C LEU A 15 -2.10 1.13 45.85
N PHE A 16 -3.02 0.20 45.69
CA PHE A 16 -4.01 0.23 44.57
C PHE A 16 -5.22 1.06 44.99
N LEU A 17 -5.44 2.17 44.28
CA LEU A 17 -6.71 2.88 44.28
C LEU A 17 -7.65 2.26 43.25
N VAL A 18 -8.69 1.59 43.68
CA VAL A 18 -9.81 1.14 42.85
C VAL A 18 -10.81 2.29 42.78
N ALA A 19 -10.96 2.90 41.61
CA ALA A 19 -12.06 3.80 41.31
C ALA A 19 -13.14 3.03 40.54
N CYS A 20 -14.27 2.75 41.18
CA CYS A 20 -15.50 2.32 40.53
C CYS A 20 -16.17 3.52 39.88
N GLY A 21 -16.27 3.54 38.54
CA GLY A 21 -17.13 4.43 37.78
C GLY A 21 -17.90 3.60 36.76
N GLY A 22 -19.18 3.39 36.98
CA GLY A 22 -20.08 2.73 36.04
C GLY A 22 -20.39 3.66 34.87
N GLY A 23 -20.29 3.13 33.64
CA GLY A 23 -20.71 3.78 32.41
C GLY A 23 -21.04 2.73 31.38
N SER A 24 -22.20 2.83 30.80
CA SER A 24 -22.88 1.95 29.86
C SER A 24 -21.99 1.50 28.71
N SER A 25 -21.98 0.19 28.50
CA SER A 25 -21.33 -0.51 27.39
C SER A 25 -22.07 -0.31 26.08
N ASP A 26 -21.43 0.38 25.14
CA ASP A 26 -21.68 0.25 23.71
C ASP A 26 -20.53 -0.57 23.14
N ASP A 27 -20.67 -1.89 23.14
CA ASP A 27 -19.69 -2.84 22.65
C ASP A 27 -19.71 -2.89 21.11
N GLY A 28 -19.13 -1.89 20.46
CA GLY A 28 -18.63 -2.04 19.09
C GLY A 28 -17.31 -2.84 19.14
N PRO A 29 -16.99 -3.67 18.12
CA PRO A 29 -15.78 -4.48 18.14
C PRO A 29 -14.53 -3.60 18.21
N ALA A 30 -13.80 -3.71 19.32
CA ALA A 30 -12.56 -2.99 19.55
C ALA A 30 -11.49 -3.41 18.52
N THR A 31 -11.18 -2.53 17.56
CA THR A 31 -10.02 -2.69 16.70
C THR A 31 -8.76 -2.42 17.52
N THR A 32 -7.85 -3.39 17.60
CA THR A 32 -6.54 -3.15 18.22
C THR A 32 -5.61 -2.55 17.18
N ASN A 33 -5.47 -1.24 17.19
CA ASN A 33 -4.55 -0.52 16.30
C ASN A 33 -3.09 -0.64 16.81
N PRO A 34 -2.09 -0.40 15.93
CA PRO A 34 -0.72 -0.23 16.39
C PRO A 34 -0.64 0.80 17.49
N SER A 35 0.06 0.44 18.59
CA SER A 35 0.25 1.37 19.71
C SER A 35 0.86 2.68 19.21
N GLY A 36 0.22 3.80 19.55
CA GLY A 36 0.67 5.12 19.13
C GLY A 36 0.21 5.59 17.74
N THR A 37 -0.80 4.94 17.12
CA THR A 37 -1.40 5.48 15.89
C THR A 37 -1.99 6.87 16.16
N PRO A 38 -1.46 7.97 15.55
CA PRO A 38 -1.97 9.30 15.80
C PRO A 38 -3.33 9.47 15.12
N THR A 39 -4.28 10.03 15.85
CA THR A 39 -5.57 10.47 15.30
C THR A 39 -5.36 11.54 14.24
N ASN A 40 -6.19 11.55 13.18
CA ASN A 40 -6.19 12.64 12.23
C ASN A 40 -6.82 13.90 12.88
N ASN A 41 -5.98 14.86 13.22
CA ASN A 41 -6.35 16.18 13.76
C ASN A 41 -6.00 17.31 12.77
N ILE A 42 -5.79 16.99 11.50
CA ILE A 42 -5.40 17.96 10.47
C ILE A 42 -6.53 18.96 10.26
N GLN A 43 -6.20 20.25 10.44
CA GLN A 43 -7.13 21.33 10.23
C GLN A 43 -7.16 21.74 8.77
N ASN A 44 -8.36 22.05 8.22
CA ASN A 44 -8.53 22.41 6.83
C ASN A 44 -7.81 21.44 5.89
N PRO A 45 -8.23 20.16 5.88
CA PRO A 45 -7.50 19.10 5.16
C PRO A 45 -7.56 19.26 3.65
N VAL A 46 -8.50 20.03 3.10
CA VAL A 46 -8.67 20.31 1.67
C VAL A 46 -7.79 21.50 1.29
N VAL A 47 -6.87 21.29 0.35
CA VAL A 47 -5.98 22.34 -0.17
C VAL A 47 -6.51 22.91 -1.49
N LYS A 48 -6.88 22.02 -2.42
CA LYS A 48 -7.34 22.39 -3.77
C LYS A 48 -8.26 21.30 -4.32
N VAL A 49 -9.18 21.70 -5.19
CA VAL A 49 -10.04 20.78 -5.95
C VAL A 49 -10.02 21.19 -7.42
N GLU A 50 -9.80 20.24 -8.30
CA GLU A 50 -9.79 20.42 -9.75
C GLU A 50 -10.67 19.37 -10.40
N ALA A 51 -11.18 19.65 -11.60
CA ALA A 51 -11.93 18.66 -12.36
C ALA A 51 -10.98 17.57 -12.89
N TYR A 52 -11.36 16.30 -12.72
CA TYR A 52 -10.69 15.18 -13.38
C TYR A 52 -11.39 14.88 -14.71
N THR A 53 -10.69 15.07 -15.81
CA THR A 53 -11.24 14.95 -17.17
C THR A 53 -10.59 13.85 -18.02
N SER A 54 -9.57 13.17 -17.49
CA SER A 54 -8.81 12.15 -18.23
C SER A 54 -9.62 10.88 -18.51
N THR A 55 -10.69 10.61 -17.73
CA THR A 55 -11.60 9.49 -17.96
C THR A 55 -13.05 9.94 -17.84
N ASN A 56 -13.84 9.64 -18.85
CA ASN A 56 -15.29 9.85 -18.79
C ASN A 56 -15.95 8.60 -18.19
N LEU A 57 -16.64 8.78 -17.06
CA LEU A 57 -17.44 7.74 -16.38
C LEU A 57 -18.92 7.77 -16.78
N GLY A 58 -19.31 8.60 -17.76
CA GLY A 58 -20.67 8.68 -18.26
C GLY A 58 -21.68 9.14 -17.22
N SER A 59 -22.88 8.55 -17.26
CA SER A 59 -23.99 8.93 -16.38
C SER A 59 -23.89 8.39 -14.95
N VAL A 60 -22.93 7.54 -14.64
CA VAL A 60 -22.81 6.95 -13.29
C VAL A 60 -22.13 7.91 -12.30
N ALA A 61 -21.30 8.83 -12.78
CA ALA A 61 -20.65 9.86 -11.99
C ALA A 61 -21.39 11.20 -12.11
N ALA A 62 -21.76 11.80 -10.99
CA ALA A 62 -22.21 13.20 -10.95
C ALA A 62 -21.03 14.16 -11.08
N GLU A 63 -19.90 13.80 -10.50
CA GLU A 63 -18.66 14.59 -10.52
C GLU A 63 -17.44 13.70 -10.41
N SER A 64 -16.36 14.10 -11.08
CA SER A 64 -15.03 13.51 -11.02
C SER A 64 -14.02 14.62 -10.72
N SER A 65 -13.33 14.52 -9.59
CA SER A 65 -12.44 15.58 -9.08
C SER A 65 -11.07 15.04 -8.73
N ILE A 66 -10.05 15.89 -8.82
CA ILE A 66 -8.75 15.72 -8.19
C ILE A 66 -8.75 16.57 -6.92
N LEU A 67 -8.64 15.94 -5.78
CA LEU A 67 -8.55 16.56 -4.47
C LEU A 67 -7.08 16.60 -4.02
N THR A 68 -6.49 17.79 -3.87
CA THR A 68 -5.24 17.94 -3.14
C THR A 68 -5.58 18.11 -1.66
N TYR A 69 -5.00 17.26 -0.82
CA TYR A 69 -5.30 17.23 0.61
C TYR A 69 -4.02 17.15 1.45
N LYS A 70 -4.15 17.50 2.73
CA LYS A 70 -3.10 17.38 3.74
C LYS A 70 -3.18 16.00 4.39
N MET A 71 -2.03 15.39 4.59
CA MET A 71 -1.88 14.13 5.30
C MET A 71 -0.66 14.14 6.21
N LEU A 72 -0.57 13.20 7.14
CA LEU A 72 0.64 12.93 7.89
C LEU A 72 1.54 12.00 7.09
N GLY A 73 2.69 12.50 6.66
CA GLY A 73 3.66 11.72 5.89
C GLY A 73 4.43 10.70 6.73
N GLN A 74 5.25 9.89 6.05
CA GLN A 74 6.10 8.88 6.69
C GLN A 74 7.02 9.47 7.76
N SER A 75 7.57 10.66 7.51
CA SER A 75 8.46 11.38 8.43
C SER A 75 7.77 11.95 9.66
N GLY A 76 6.42 11.86 9.75
CA GLY A 76 5.64 12.46 10.82
C GLY A 76 5.37 13.95 10.65
N GLN A 77 5.65 14.52 9.49
CA GLN A 77 5.33 15.90 9.12
C GLN A 77 4.04 15.95 8.30
N GLU A 78 3.32 17.09 8.36
CA GLU A 78 2.21 17.35 7.47
C GLU A 78 2.75 17.57 6.05
N VAL A 79 2.25 16.77 5.09
CA VAL A 79 2.57 16.86 3.67
C VAL A 79 1.28 16.96 2.87
N GLN A 80 1.40 17.23 1.57
CA GLN A 80 0.27 17.18 0.64
C GLN A 80 0.30 15.90 -0.17
N ALA A 81 -0.89 15.42 -0.54
CA ALA A 81 -1.09 14.34 -1.49
C ALA A 81 -2.31 14.64 -2.36
N THR A 82 -2.44 13.90 -3.46
CA THR A 82 -3.61 13.98 -4.33
C THR A 82 -4.45 12.72 -4.27
N SER A 83 -5.73 12.87 -4.56
CA SER A 83 -6.70 11.77 -4.65
C SER A 83 -7.73 12.06 -5.73
N LEU A 84 -8.11 11.06 -6.49
CA LEU A 84 -9.36 11.13 -7.25
C LEU A 84 -10.55 10.96 -6.30
N VAL A 85 -11.59 11.74 -6.53
CA VAL A 85 -12.87 11.65 -5.82
C VAL A 85 -13.97 11.62 -6.85
N PHE A 86 -14.77 10.56 -6.80
CA PHE A 86 -15.92 10.38 -7.68
C PHE A 86 -17.20 10.32 -6.84
N THR A 87 -18.17 11.17 -7.16
CA THR A 87 -19.50 11.15 -6.54
C THR A 87 -20.50 10.45 -7.45
N PRO A 88 -21.33 9.54 -6.91
CA PRO A 88 -22.32 8.84 -7.71
C PRO A 88 -23.45 9.77 -8.17
N ASN A 89 -24.07 9.45 -9.30
CA ASN A 89 -25.27 10.16 -9.77
C ASN A 89 -26.58 9.62 -9.16
N THR A 90 -26.48 8.83 -8.09
CA THR A 90 -27.61 8.35 -7.29
C THR A 90 -27.93 9.32 -6.17
N GLN A 91 -29.18 9.29 -5.69
CA GLN A 91 -29.52 10.04 -4.47
C GLN A 91 -28.83 9.41 -3.25
N PRO A 92 -28.32 10.22 -2.30
CA PRO A 92 -27.73 9.67 -1.09
C PRO A 92 -28.81 8.94 -0.27
N PRO A 93 -28.49 7.78 0.27
CA PRO A 93 -29.37 7.11 1.26
C PRO A 93 -29.46 7.94 2.54
N VAL A 94 -30.42 7.55 3.42
CA VAL A 94 -30.49 8.14 4.77
C VAL A 94 -29.13 7.95 5.47
N GLY A 95 -28.55 9.06 5.94
CA GLY A 95 -27.24 9.08 6.56
C GLY A 95 -26.05 9.32 5.58
N GLY A 96 -26.33 9.51 4.29
CA GLY A 96 -25.33 9.84 3.25
C GLY A 96 -24.72 8.64 2.56
N TRP A 97 -24.02 8.89 1.45
CA TRP A 97 -23.33 7.84 0.69
C TRP A 97 -22.19 7.20 1.53
N PRO A 98 -22.08 5.87 1.55
CA PRO A 98 -20.89 5.20 2.07
C PRO A 98 -19.69 5.41 1.12
N ILE A 99 -18.48 5.26 1.67
CA ILE A 99 -17.24 5.49 0.92
C ILE A 99 -16.54 4.17 0.64
N VAL A 100 -16.11 3.97 -0.60
CA VAL A 100 -15.16 2.92 -0.98
C VAL A 100 -13.85 3.60 -1.39
N VAL A 101 -12.75 3.19 -0.78
CA VAL A 101 -11.42 3.59 -1.25
C VAL A 101 -10.93 2.57 -2.27
N TRP A 102 -10.56 3.04 -3.45
CA TRP A 102 -9.77 2.27 -4.41
C TRP A 102 -8.29 2.59 -4.21
N ALA A 103 -7.53 1.61 -3.77
CA ALA A 103 -6.09 1.67 -3.61
C ALA A 103 -5.42 1.06 -4.85
N HIS A 104 -4.68 1.90 -5.60
CA HIS A 104 -4.11 1.52 -6.89
C HIS A 104 -2.83 0.68 -6.75
N GLY A 105 -2.50 -0.10 -7.80
CA GLY A 105 -1.25 -0.85 -7.92
C GLY A 105 -0.06 0.05 -8.27
N THR A 106 1.12 -0.57 -8.44
CA THR A 106 2.38 0.14 -8.70
C THR A 106 2.34 0.95 -9.99
N THR A 107 2.67 2.24 -9.88
CA THR A 107 2.83 3.16 -11.01
C THR A 107 4.24 3.76 -11.07
N GLY A 108 4.94 3.82 -9.94
CA GLY A 108 6.27 4.39 -9.76
C GLY A 108 6.38 5.13 -8.43
N VAL A 109 7.40 5.95 -8.27
CA VAL A 109 7.65 6.77 -7.07
C VAL A 109 7.78 8.26 -7.36
N ALA A 110 7.80 8.64 -8.63
CA ALA A 110 7.90 10.04 -9.06
C ALA A 110 6.52 10.69 -9.21
N ASP A 111 6.43 12.00 -8.98
CA ASP A 111 5.18 12.80 -9.09
C ASP A 111 4.39 12.55 -10.37
N VAL A 112 5.10 12.37 -11.49
CA VAL A 112 4.47 12.18 -12.80
C VAL A 112 3.68 10.87 -12.89
N CYS A 113 3.93 9.93 -12.00
CA CYS A 113 3.34 8.60 -12.00
C CYS A 113 2.02 8.52 -11.24
N ALA A 114 1.53 9.65 -10.70
CA ALA A 114 0.25 9.70 -10.01
C ALA A 114 -0.92 9.28 -10.93
N PRO A 115 -1.76 8.32 -10.54
CA PRO A 115 -2.94 7.94 -11.30
C PRO A 115 -3.87 9.11 -11.64
N SER A 116 -3.95 10.13 -10.79
CA SER A 116 -4.76 11.33 -11.04
C SER A 116 -4.31 12.14 -12.26
N LYS A 117 -3.09 11.94 -12.76
CA LYS A 117 -2.53 12.60 -13.96
C LYS A 117 -2.79 11.83 -15.26
N ALA A 118 -3.35 10.63 -15.18
CA ALA A 118 -3.57 9.75 -16.32
C ALA A 118 -5.04 9.30 -16.45
N ALA A 119 -5.38 8.66 -17.56
CA ALA A 119 -6.66 7.97 -17.68
C ALA A 119 -6.66 6.70 -16.85
N LEU A 120 -7.82 6.32 -16.31
CA LEU A 120 -8.02 5.06 -15.59
C LEU A 120 -7.83 3.88 -16.56
N ALA A 121 -7.14 2.84 -16.10
CA ALA A 121 -7.12 1.56 -16.79
C ALA A 121 -8.53 0.94 -16.84
N ASP A 122 -8.81 0.13 -17.86
CA ASP A 122 -10.17 -0.40 -18.12
C ASP A 122 -10.76 -1.15 -16.92
N SER A 123 -9.98 -2.00 -16.26
CA SER A 123 -10.46 -2.73 -15.07
C SER A 123 -10.76 -1.83 -13.88
N THR A 124 -9.98 -0.76 -13.70
CA THR A 124 -10.21 0.26 -12.67
C THR A 124 -11.45 1.09 -13.00
N LYS A 125 -11.61 1.48 -14.28
CA LYS A 125 -12.79 2.20 -14.74
C LYS A 125 -14.06 1.38 -14.56
N ASP A 126 -14.03 0.07 -14.87
CA ASP A 126 -15.15 -0.85 -14.67
C ASP A 126 -15.53 -0.95 -13.18
N LEU A 127 -14.55 -1.19 -12.29
CA LEU A 127 -14.78 -1.22 -10.85
C LEU A 127 -15.40 0.07 -10.33
N ILE A 128 -14.80 1.23 -10.65
CA ILE A 128 -15.28 2.53 -10.18
C ILE A 128 -16.69 2.79 -10.71
N SER A 129 -16.97 2.47 -11.99
CA SER A 129 -18.31 2.64 -12.57
C SER A 129 -19.38 1.81 -11.85
N LYS A 130 -19.06 0.55 -11.50
CA LYS A 130 -19.97 -0.33 -10.76
C LYS A 130 -20.18 0.14 -9.33
N LEU A 131 -19.13 0.59 -8.64
CA LEU A 131 -19.25 1.14 -7.29
C LEU A 131 -20.11 2.41 -7.27
N LEU A 132 -19.95 3.30 -8.26
CA LEU A 132 -20.77 4.51 -8.38
C LEU A 132 -22.23 4.14 -8.67
N ALA A 133 -22.48 3.19 -9.57
CA ALA A 133 -23.84 2.69 -9.86
C ALA A 133 -24.48 2.07 -8.62
N ALA A 134 -23.71 1.45 -7.74
CA ALA A 134 -24.16 0.91 -6.46
C ALA A 134 -24.35 1.99 -5.36
N GLY A 135 -24.05 3.27 -5.67
CA GLY A 135 -24.29 4.38 -4.75
C GLY A 135 -23.17 4.66 -3.75
N TYR A 136 -21.94 4.29 -4.07
CA TYR A 136 -20.77 4.63 -3.25
C TYR A 136 -20.09 5.90 -3.78
N VAL A 137 -19.59 6.73 -2.87
CA VAL A 137 -18.50 7.68 -3.20
C VAL A 137 -17.21 6.88 -3.31
N VAL A 138 -16.45 7.06 -4.39
CA VAL A 138 -15.16 6.41 -4.57
C VAL A 138 -14.04 7.42 -4.34
N VAL A 139 -13.10 7.07 -3.47
CA VAL A 139 -11.88 7.83 -3.16
C VAL A 139 -10.68 7.02 -3.62
N ALA A 140 -9.84 7.57 -4.49
CA ALA A 140 -8.68 6.88 -5.02
C ALA A 140 -7.41 7.74 -4.80
N PRO A 141 -6.77 7.64 -3.63
CA PRO A 141 -5.56 8.42 -3.31
C PRO A 141 -4.39 7.96 -4.19
N ASP A 142 -3.58 8.92 -4.63
CA ASP A 142 -2.34 8.67 -5.36
C ASP A 142 -1.19 8.23 -4.42
N TYR A 143 -1.35 8.38 -3.11
CA TYR A 143 -0.39 8.20 -2.00
C TYR A 143 0.58 9.39 -1.84
N GLU A 144 1.29 9.41 -0.69
CA GLU A 144 2.36 10.37 -0.38
C GLU A 144 3.42 10.36 -1.48
N GLY A 145 3.83 11.56 -1.93
CA GLY A 145 4.90 11.72 -2.93
C GLY A 145 4.54 11.35 -4.37
N LEU A 146 3.27 11.03 -4.65
CA LEU A 146 2.73 10.93 -6.01
C LEU A 146 1.79 12.10 -6.29
N GLY A 147 2.00 12.79 -7.39
CA GLY A 147 1.19 13.96 -7.79
C GLY A 147 1.52 15.26 -7.05
N THR A 148 2.32 15.20 -6.01
CA THR A 148 2.83 16.32 -5.21
C THR A 148 4.32 16.13 -4.96
N PRO A 149 5.09 17.22 -4.66
CA PRO A 149 6.52 17.12 -4.46
C PRO A 149 6.91 16.14 -3.35
N GLY A 150 7.88 15.28 -3.64
CA GLY A 150 8.42 14.27 -2.73
C GLY A 150 8.72 12.97 -3.46
N ILE A 151 9.27 12.01 -2.75
CA ILE A 151 9.46 10.63 -3.24
C ILE A 151 8.40 9.76 -2.56
N HIS A 152 7.63 9.01 -3.32
CA HIS A 152 6.66 8.07 -2.78
C HIS A 152 7.36 6.99 -1.93
N PRO A 153 7.00 6.83 -0.63
CA PRO A 153 7.51 5.75 0.21
C PRO A 153 6.91 4.40 -0.21
N PHE A 154 7.33 3.91 -1.36
CA PHE A 154 6.80 2.73 -2.03
C PHE A 154 6.70 1.52 -1.08
N LEU A 155 5.51 0.92 -0.97
CA LEU A 155 5.21 -0.21 -0.09
C LEU A 155 5.56 0.02 1.39
N ASN A 156 5.57 1.27 1.87
CA ASN A 156 5.60 1.56 3.28
C ASN A 156 4.17 1.53 3.84
N VAL A 157 3.86 0.50 4.63
CA VAL A 157 2.49 0.25 5.17
C VAL A 157 1.90 1.48 5.85
N LYS A 158 2.69 2.19 6.66
CA LYS A 158 2.21 3.35 7.42
C LYS A 158 1.90 4.53 6.50
N SER A 159 2.79 4.86 5.56
CA SER A 159 2.60 5.97 4.64
C SER A 159 1.37 5.76 3.76
N GLU A 160 1.25 4.56 3.14
CA GLU A 160 0.10 4.23 2.29
C GLU A 160 -1.22 4.23 3.07
N ALA A 161 -1.22 3.68 4.29
CA ALA A 161 -2.39 3.67 5.17
C ALA A 161 -2.81 5.08 5.58
N PHE A 162 -1.85 5.98 5.86
CA PHE A 162 -2.14 7.36 6.21
C PHE A 162 -2.63 8.16 5.01
N SER A 163 -2.09 7.90 3.82
CA SER A 163 -2.61 8.46 2.58
C SER A 163 -4.09 8.11 2.39
N ILE A 164 -4.47 6.86 2.63
CA ILE A 164 -5.86 6.40 2.53
C ILE A 164 -6.74 7.02 3.62
N THR A 165 -6.37 6.92 4.89
CA THR A 165 -7.20 7.39 6.00
C THR A 165 -7.43 8.89 5.94
N ASP A 166 -6.39 9.66 5.59
CA ASP A 166 -6.46 11.12 5.51
C ASP A 166 -7.23 11.59 4.26
N ALA A 167 -7.14 10.86 3.12
CA ALA A 167 -7.95 11.12 1.93
C ALA A 167 -9.46 10.95 2.22
N VAL A 168 -9.85 9.93 2.99
CA VAL A 168 -11.25 9.72 3.38
C VAL A 168 -11.75 10.87 4.23
N VAL A 169 -10.96 11.33 5.22
CA VAL A 169 -11.31 12.47 6.08
C VAL A 169 -11.43 13.76 5.26
N ALA A 170 -10.46 14.01 4.37
CA ALA A 170 -10.45 15.19 3.49
C ALA A 170 -11.64 15.19 2.51
N THR A 171 -11.94 14.04 1.89
CA THR A 171 -13.10 13.88 0.99
C THR A 171 -14.40 14.19 1.71
N ARG A 172 -14.59 13.68 2.92
CA ARG A 172 -15.79 13.97 3.71
C ARG A 172 -15.91 15.46 4.04
N ASN A 173 -14.80 16.11 4.39
CA ASN A 173 -14.75 17.55 4.60
C ASN A 173 -15.15 18.32 3.33
N TYR A 174 -14.56 17.97 2.18
CA TYR A 174 -14.86 18.56 0.88
C TYR A 174 -16.35 18.45 0.52
N LEU A 175 -16.91 17.26 0.59
CA LEU A 175 -18.30 17.02 0.22
C LEU A 175 -19.28 17.70 1.20
N SER A 176 -18.97 17.69 2.50
CA SER A 176 -19.78 18.37 3.52
C SER A 176 -19.86 19.88 3.30
N GLN A 177 -18.79 20.54 2.89
CA GLN A 177 -18.79 21.97 2.55
C GLN A 177 -19.73 22.31 1.38
N ARG A 178 -20.09 21.31 0.57
CA ARG A 178 -21.01 21.42 -0.57
C ARG A 178 -22.42 20.89 -0.26
N ASN A 179 -22.71 20.59 1.00
CA ASN A 179 -23.96 19.96 1.44
C ASN A 179 -24.22 18.58 0.83
N LEU A 180 -23.15 17.88 0.42
CA LEU A 180 -23.20 16.50 -0.08
C LEU A 180 -22.88 15.55 1.09
N LEU A 181 -23.89 14.82 1.53
CA LEU A 181 -23.78 13.99 2.74
C LEU A 181 -23.08 12.66 2.44
N THR A 182 -22.05 12.36 3.20
CA THR A 182 -21.41 11.05 3.26
C THR A 182 -21.60 10.40 4.63
N SER A 183 -21.82 9.11 4.68
CA SER A 183 -21.91 8.37 5.94
C SER A 183 -20.52 8.26 6.59
N LYS A 184 -20.47 7.80 7.86
CA LYS A 184 -19.19 7.45 8.50
C LYS A 184 -18.62 6.12 8.02
N LYS A 185 -19.43 5.29 7.33
CA LYS A 185 -19.03 3.95 6.89
C LYS A 185 -18.10 4.03 5.70
N TRP A 186 -17.01 3.29 5.77
CA TRP A 186 -16.05 3.18 4.67
C TRP A 186 -15.36 1.82 4.64
N VAL A 187 -14.89 1.43 3.46
CA VAL A 187 -14.15 0.19 3.17
C VAL A 187 -12.99 0.49 2.25
N THR A 188 -12.04 -0.44 2.15
CA THR A 188 -10.93 -0.39 1.19
C THR A 188 -10.98 -1.56 0.22
N VAL A 189 -10.68 -1.29 -1.03
CA VAL A 189 -10.44 -2.27 -2.09
C VAL A 189 -9.12 -1.91 -2.74
N GLY A 190 -8.24 -2.89 -2.95
CA GLY A 190 -6.96 -2.61 -3.60
C GLY A 190 -6.34 -3.82 -4.27
N HIS A 191 -5.51 -3.57 -5.29
CA HIS A 191 -4.81 -4.60 -6.06
C HIS A 191 -3.29 -4.41 -5.97
N SER A 192 -2.54 -5.50 -5.82
CA SER A 192 -1.08 -5.48 -5.79
C SER A 192 -0.53 -4.59 -4.65
N GLN A 193 0.25 -3.53 -4.95
CA GLN A 193 0.60 -2.46 -4.01
C GLN A 193 -0.66 -1.90 -3.32
N GLY A 194 -1.76 -1.71 -4.07
CA GLY A 194 -3.02 -1.25 -3.49
C GLY A 194 -3.66 -2.27 -2.54
N GLY A 195 -3.47 -3.56 -2.79
CA GLY A 195 -3.87 -4.62 -1.85
C GLY A 195 -3.08 -4.54 -0.53
N HIS A 196 -1.78 -4.27 -0.61
CA HIS A 196 -0.93 -3.97 0.52
C HIS A 196 -1.41 -2.73 1.28
N ALA A 197 -1.66 -1.62 0.55
CA ALA A 197 -2.14 -0.37 1.12
C ALA A 197 -3.52 -0.53 1.79
N ALA A 198 -4.43 -1.30 1.18
CA ALA A 198 -5.75 -1.58 1.74
C ALA A 198 -5.67 -2.37 3.06
N LEU A 199 -4.77 -3.37 3.15
CA LEU A 199 -4.51 -4.09 4.40
C LEU A 199 -3.82 -3.19 5.45
N GLY A 200 -2.92 -2.31 5.02
CA GLY A 200 -2.35 -1.25 5.86
C GLY A 200 -3.43 -0.32 6.42
N ALA A 201 -4.37 0.11 5.58
CA ALA A 201 -5.48 0.96 6.00
C ALA A 201 -6.38 0.26 7.05
N ALA A 202 -6.60 -1.06 6.95
CA ALA A 202 -7.29 -1.83 7.98
C ALA A 202 -6.55 -1.77 9.33
N GLN A 203 -5.23 -1.87 9.30
CA GLN A 203 -4.36 -1.80 10.48
C GLN A 203 -4.36 -0.43 11.16
N TYR A 204 -4.54 0.65 10.38
CA TYR A 204 -4.51 2.03 10.85
C TYR A 204 -5.86 2.76 10.76
N ALA A 205 -6.96 2.02 10.58
CA ALA A 205 -8.29 2.58 10.32
C ALA A 205 -8.79 3.57 11.39
N SER A 206 -8.38 3.38 12.66
CA SER A 206 -8.74 4.27 13.77
C SER A 206 -8.27 5.70 13.58
N ARG A 207 -7.22 5.93 12.77
CA ARG A 207 -6.73 7.27 12.47
C ARG A 207 -7.83 8.17 11.91
N ALA A 208 -8.72 7.64 11.07
CA ALA A 208 -9.80 8.38 10.45
C ALA A 208 -10.94 8.76 11.44
N GLN A 209 -11.05 8.08 12.60
CA GLN A 209 -12.17 8.22 13.54
C GLN A 209 -13.54 8.02 12.89
N LEU A 210 -13.62 7.07 11.98
CA LEU A 210 -14.81 6.72 11.21
C LEU A 210 -15.10 5.23 11.34
N ASP A 211 -16.25 4.80 10.85
CA ASP A 211 -16.76 3.43 10.94
C ASP A 211 -16.19 2.57 9.78
N TYR A 212 -14.99 2.04 9.97
CA TYR A 212 -14.34 1.14 9.02
C TYR A 212 -15.02 -0.23 9.00
N LYS A 213 -15.42 -0.71 7.83
CA LYS A 213 -16.24 -1.93 7.69
C LYS A 213 -15.48 -3.12 7.13
N GLY A 214 -14.35 -2.93 6.49
CA GLY A 214 -13.55 -4.04 6.00
C GLY A 214 -12.68 -3.74 4.79
N THR A 215 -11.94 -4.78 4.37
CA THR A 215 -10.95 -4.74 3.29
C THR A 215 -11.22 -5.84 2.27
N VAL A 216 -11.09 -5.49 0.99
CA VAL A 216 -10.85 -6.45 -0.09
C VAL A 216 -9.44 -6.21 -0.64
N ALA A 217 -8.57 -7.20 -0.53
CA ALA A 217 -7.21 -7.15 -1.05
C ALA A 217 -7.04 -8.18 -2.17
N VAL A 218 -6.65 -7.72 -3.36
CA VAL A 218 -6.42 -8.57 -4.52
C VAL A 218 -4.92 -8.67 -4.75
N ALA A 219 -4.38 -9.88 -4.74
CA ALA A 219 -2.94 -10.16 -4.93
C ALA A 219 -2.03 -9.20 -4.13
N PRO A 220 -2.22 -9.06 -2.79
CA PRO A 220 -1.57 -8.03 -2.00
C PRO A 220 -0.05 -8.24 -1.93
N ALA A 221 0.73 -7.24 -2.32
CA ALA A 221 2.18 -7.28 -2.17
C ALA A 221 2.55 -7.42 -0.68
N SER A 222 3.28 -8.48 -0.33
CA SER A 222 3.68 -8.77 1.05
C SER A 222 4.84 -9.74 1.05
N ASN A 223 5.55 -9.86 2.19
CA ASN A 223 6.70 -10.76 2.30
C ASN A 223 7.70 -10.57 1.15
N LEU A 224 8.05 -9.30 0.87
CA LEU A 224 8.81 -8.91 -0.32
C LEU A 224 10.15 -9.64 -0.44
N GLY A 225 10.83 -9.87 0.68
CA GLY A 225 12.06 -10.69 0.71
C GLY A 225 11.86 -12.10 0.15
N SER A 226 10.71 -12.73 0.43
CA SER A 226 10.35 -14.04 -0.13
C SER A 226 10.04 -13.95 -1.63
N ILE A 227 9.40 -12.87 -2.09
CA ILE A 227 9.16 -12.63 -3.52
C ILE A 227 10.49 -12.52 -4.27
N LEU A 228 11.43 -11.71 -3.75
CA LEU A 228 12.76 -11.54 -4.34
C LEU A 228 13.51 -12.88 -4.42
N LEU A 229 13.59 -13.63 -3.31
CA LEU A 229 14.27 -14.93 -3.27
C LEU A 229 13.64 -15.95 -4.22
N ASN A 230 12.31 -16.05 -4.26
CA ASN A 230 11.63 -16.96 -5.18
C ASN A 230 11.84 -16.57 -6.64
N GLY A 231 11.87 -15.27 -6.94
CA GLY A 231 12.18 -14.78 -8.28
C GLY A 231 13.59 -15.16 -8.72
N GLU A 232 14.60 -15.03 -7.86
CA GLU A 232 15.97 -15.47 -8.14
C GLU A 232 16.04 -16.99 -8.39
N LEU A 233 15.37 -17.80 -7.56
CA LEU A 233 15.32 -19.26 -7.72
C LEU A 233 14.63 -19.66 -9.04
N LYS A 234 13.54 -19.01 -9.40
CA LYS A 234 12.85 -19.24 -10.67
C LYS A 234 13.72 -18.86 -11.86
N ALA A 235 14.41 -17.74 -11.81
CA ALA A 235 15.30 -17.28 -12.84
C ALA A 235 16.50 -18.22 -13.06
N ALA A 236 16.99 -18.88 -12.01
CA ALA A 236 18.12 -19.80 -12.09
C ALA A 236 17.88 -20.97 -13.06
N SER A 237 16.62 -21.44 -13.20
CA SER A 237 16.22 -22.55 -14.07
C SER A 237 15.49 -22.11 -15.34
N ALA A 238 15.28 -20.80 -15.55
CA ALA A 238 14.55 -20.27 -16.68
C ALA A 238 15.41 -20.16 -17.95
N SER A 239 14.77 -20.10 -19.11
CA SER A 239 15.43 -19.73 -20.36
C SER A 239 16.00 -18.31 -20.27
N VAL A 240 16.97 -17.95 -21.12
CA VAL A 240 17.61 -16.63 -21.06
C VAL A 240 16.63 -15.47 -21.15
N TYR A 241 15.60 -15.57 -21.99
CA TYR A 241 14.61 -14.50 -22.14
C TYR A 241 13.60 -14.45 -20.99
N GLU A 242 13.21 -15.58 -20.43
CA GLU A 242 12.39 -15.64 -19.19
C GLU A 242 13.19 -15.11 -18.00
N LYS A 243 14.47 -15.51 -17.88
CA LYS A 243 15.40 -14.99 -16.87
C LYS A 243 15.52 -13.47 -16.98
N LYS A 244 15.68 -12.93 -18.20
CA LYS A 244 15.70 -11.48 -18.44
C LYS A 244 14.43 -10.80 -17.93
N ALA A 245 13.25 -11.34 -18.24
CA ALA A 245 11.98 -10.76 -17.83
C ALA A 245 11.83 -10.77 -16.30
N ILE A 246 12.17 -11.88 -15.65
CA ILE A 246 12.15 -12.00 -14.19
C ILE A 246 13.11 -10.98 -13.55
N TYR A 247 14.35 -10.95 -14.01
CA TYR A 247 15.38 -10.07 -13.47
C TYR A 247 15.04 -8.60 -13.64
N ALA A 248 14.55 -8.19 -14.81
CA ALA A 248 14.14 -6.81 -15.05
C ALA A 248 13.02 -6.39 -14.08
N GLN A 249 12.05 -7.28 -13.82
CA GLN A 249 10.97 -7.01 -12.87
C GLN A 249 11.48 -6.90 -11.44
N LEU A 250 12.34 -7.83 -10.99
CA LEU A 250 12.92 -7.78 -9.64
C LEU A 250 13.75 -6.52 -9.44
N ASP A 251 14.56 -6.14 -10.43
CA ASP A 251 15.41 -4.96 -10.36
C ASP A 251 14.59 -3.66 -10.34
N ALA A 252 13.53 -3.58 -11.17
CA ALA A 252 12.63 -2.42 -11.17
C ALA A 252 11.93 -2.25 -9.81
N PHE A 253 11.36 -3.31 -9.23
CA PHE A 253 10.76 -3.23 -7.90
C PHE A 253 11.78 -2.90 -6.81
N THR A 254 12.98 -3.50 -6.87
CA THR A 254 14.06 -3.18 -5.93
C THR A 254 14.48 -1.72 -6.04
N ALA A 255 14.53 -1.14 -7.25
CA ALA A 255 14.83 0.26 -7.45
C ALA A 255 13.76 1.20 -6.85
N LEU A 256 12.46 0.86 -7.01
CA LEU A 256 11.37 1.59 -6.37
C LEU A 256 11.45 1.52 -4.83
N VAL A 257 11.81 0.35 -4.27
CA VAL A 257 12.04 0.19 -2.82
C VAL A 257 13.18 1.08 -2.34
N VAL A 258 14.31 1.10 -3.06
CA VAL A 258 15.46 1.97 -2.71
C VAL A 258 15.06 3.44 -2.76
N ALA A 259 14.37 3.86 -3.82
CA ALA A 259 13.84 5.21 -3.94
C ALA A 259 12.91 5.56 -2.77
N GLY A 260 11.96 4.65 -2.43
CA GLY A 260 11.04 4.83 -1.31
C GLY A 260 11.73 4.98 0.05
N ILE A 261 12.78 4.19 0.32
CA ILE A 261 13.61 4.33 1.53
C ILE A 261 14.24 5.72 1.61
N ARG A 262 14.63 6.30 0.48
CA ARG A 262 15.25 7.64 0.41
C ARG A 262 14.30 8.78 0.80
N ASN A 263 12.99 8.55 0.87
CA ASN A 263 12.04 9.55 1.40
C ASN A 263 12.45 10.03 2.81
N THR A 264 12.86 9.11 3.68
CA THR A 264 13.31 9.43 5.06
C THR A 264 14.82 9.30 5.26
N HIS A 265 15.53 8.69 4.31
CA HIS A 265 16.98 8.47 4.35
C HIS A 265 17.62 8.96 3.04
N PRO A 266 17.65 10.27 2.77
CA PRO A 266 18.09 10.81 1.47
C PRO A 266 19.52 10.46 1.09
N ASP A 267 20.36 10.17 2.09
CA ASP A 267 21.76 9.75 1.89
C ASP A 267 21.92 8.26 1.56
N PHE A 268 20.83 7.47 1.58
CA PHE A 268 20.88 6.06 1.21
C PHE A 268 21.26 5.91 -0.26
N ASN A 269 22.37 5.23 -0.54
CA ASN A 269 22.96 5.17 -1.87
C ASN A 269 22.54 3.89 -2.61
N TYR A 270 22.13 4.02 -3.87
CA TYR A 270 21.80 2.90 -4.75
C TYR A 270 22.93 1.87 -4.87
N LEU A 271 24.20 2.28 -4.79
CA LEU A 271 25.37 1.39 -4.81
C LEU A 271 25.44 0.44 -3.60
N GLN A 272 24.67 0.68 -2.54
CA GLN A 272 24.55 -0.27 -1.43
C GLN A 272 23.66 -1.49 -1.79
N VAL A 273 22.86 -1.35 -2.84
CA VAL A 273 21.88 -2.38 -3.29
C VAL A 273 22.21 -2.88 -4.70
N PHE A 274 22.63 -2.00 -5.59
CA PHE A 274 22.93 -2.31 -6.98
C PHE A 274 24.41 -2.28 -7.27
N THR A 275 24.86 -3.03 -8.28
CA THR A 275 26.22 -2.89 -8.81
C THR A 275 26.35 -1.58 -9.58
N GLU A 276 27.57 -1.16 -9.88
CA GLU A 276 27.82 0.10 -10.59
C GLU A 276 27.09 0.14 -11.96
N SER A 277 27.03 -0.99 -12.65
CA SER A 277 26.37 -1.11 -13.96
C SER A 277 24.86 -0.86 -13.92
N THR A 278 24.18 -1.23 -12.83
CA THR A 278 22.71 -1.15 -12.70
C THR A 278 22.25 -0.01 -11.78
N ALA A 279 23.11 0.51 -10.93
CA ALA A 279 22.78 1.60 -10.01
C ALA A 279 22.28 2.86 -10.74
N ARG A 280 22.86 3.18 -11.91
CA ARG A 280 22.43 4.32 -12.72
C ARG A 280 21.01 4.14 -13.27
N ILE A 281 20.66 2.91 -13.69
CA ILE A 281 19.31 2.58 -14.15
C ILE A 281 18.35 2.68 -12.98
N ALA A 282 18.73 2.11 -11.83
CA ALA A 282 17.92 2.12 -10.61
C ALA A 282 17.62 3.54 -10.09
N GLN A 283 18.56 4.49 -10.22
CA GLN A 283 18.33 5.92 -9.92
C GLN A 283 17.23 6.53 -10.79
N GLY A 284 17.00 5.99 -11.98
CA GLY A 284 15.89 6.39 -12.85
C GLY A 284 14.50 6.24 -12.19
N ALA A 285 14.38 5.42 -11.14
CA ALA A 285 13.14 5.29 -10.36
C ALA A 285 12.64 6.63 -9.80
N GLU A 286 13.52 7.57 -9.49
CA GLU A 286 13.14 8.89 -8.95
C GLU A 286 12.53 9.83 -10.01
N GLY A 287 12.59 9.49 -11.29
CA GLY A 287 12.09 10.32 -12.40
C GLY A 287 11.18 9.60 -13.38
N PHE A 288 11.22 8.26 -13.41
CA PHE A 288 10.46 7.43 -14.34
C PHE A 288 9.39 6.61 -13.61
N CYS A 289 8.29 6.36 -14.31
CA CYS A 289 7.29 5.43 -13.85
C CYS A 289 7.75 3.97 -14.01
N TYR A 290 7.02 3.04 -13.41
CA TYR A 290 7.40 1.63 -13.37
C TYR A 290 7.68 1.01 -14.74
N GLU A 291 6.80 1.23 -15.72
CA GLU A 291 6.95 0.60 -17.05
C GLU A 291 8.20 1.07 -17.82
N PRO A 292 8.51 2.38 -17.93
CA PRO A 292 9.78 2.83 -18.48
C PRO A 292 11.00 2.29 -17.72
N LEU A 293 10.97 2.29 -16.39
CA LEU A 293 12.06 1.77 -15.57
C LEU A 293 12.30 0.26 -15.82
N LEU A 294 11.23 -0.53 -15.87
CA LEU A 294 11.28 -1.95 -16.25
C LEU A 294 11.88 -2.12 -17.65
N GLY A 295 11.48 -1.26 -18.59
CA GLY A 295 11.99 -1.22 -19.96
C GLY A 295 13.50 -1.01 -20.01
N ASP A 296 14.03 -0.07 -19.24
CA ASP A 296 15.46 0.25 -19.19
C ASP A 296 16.30 -0.90 -18.63
N PHE A 297 15.86 -1.57 -17.57
CA PHE A 297 16.50 -2.79 -17.07
C PHE A 297 16.47 -3.89 -18.11
N SER A 298 15.31 -4.14 -18.74
CA SER A 298 15.16 -5.16 -19.78
C SER A 298 16.01 -4.88 -21.01
N ALA A 299 16.09 -3.63 -21.47
CA ALA A 299 16.87 -3.22 -22.61
C ALA A 299 18.37 -3.42 -22.37
N THR A 300 18.86 -3.04 -21.20
CA THR A 300 20.29 -3.23 -20.84
C THR A 300 20.66 -4.70 -20.80
N MET A 301 19.82 -5.56 -20.23
CA MET A 301 20.02 -7.02 -20.27
C MET A 301 19.97 -7.58 -21.70
N GLN A 302 19.09 -7.03 -22.55
CA GLN A 302 19.01 -7.45 -23.96
C GLN A 302 20.28 -7.12 -24.72
N VAL A 303 20.89 -5.95 -24.49
CA VAL A 303 22.20 -5.58 -25.07
C VAL A 303 23.29 -6.55 -24.60
N TYR A 304 23.29 -6.87 -23.29
CA TYR A 304 24.26 -7.82 -22.74
C TYR A 304 24.13 -9.21 -23.40
N ILE A 305 22.92 -9.74 -23.49
CA ILE A 305 22.62 -11.04 -24.16
C ILE A 305 23.18 -11.03 -25.59
N ALA A 306 22.89 -10.00 -26.38
CA ALA A 306 23.32 -9.90 -27.76
C ALA A 306 24.85 -9.82 -27.95
N THR A 307 25.58 -9.36 -26.95
CA THR A 307 27.05 -9.15 -27.03
C THR A 307 27.86 -10.20 -26.27
N HIS A 308 27.21 -11.12 -25.52
CA HIS A 308 27.87 -12.11 -24.65
C HIS A 308 27.41 -13.54 -24.94
N GLY A 309 27.14 -13.88 -26.21
CA GLY A 309 26.85 -15.25 -26.60
C GLY A 309 25.48 -15.76 -26.15
N GLU A 310 24.48 -14.91 -26.20
CA GLU A 310 23.08 -15.22 -25.88
C GLU A 310 22.87 -15.74 -24.44
N THR A 311 23.63 -15.23 -23.47
CA THR A 311 23.51 -15.58 -22.06
C THR A 311 23.44 -14.33 -21.17
N LEU A 312 22.96 -14.49 -19.93
CA LEU A 312 23.08 -13.53 -18.85
C LEU A 312 24.16 -13.93 -17.81
N ASP A 313 24.95 -14.96 -18.11
CA ASP A 313 26.04 -15.35 -17.23
C ASP A 313 27.08 -14.23 -17.10
N GLY A 314 27.40 -13.87 -15.86
CA GLY A 314 28.29 -12.74 -15.56
C GLY A 314 27.62 -11.37 -15.58
N TYR A 315 26.35 -11.24 -15.95
CA TYR A 315 25.61 -9.97 -15.80
C TYR A 315 25.37 -9.68 -14.33
N THR A 316 26.00 -8.64 -13.82
CA THR A 316 25.88 -8.24 -12.41
C THR A 316 24.73 -7.26 -12.23
N ARG A 317 23.85 -7.51 -11.27
CA ARG A 317 22.62 -6.74 -11.02
C ARG A 317 22.64 -6.03 -9.67
N THR A 318 22.45 -6.80 -8.62
CA THR A 318 22.44 -6.32 -7.24
C THR A 318 23.72 -6.72 -6.51
N GLN A 319 24.04 -6.01 -5.44
CA GLN A 319 25.11 -6.38 -4.53
C GLN A 319 24.81 -7.72 -3.86
N PRO A 320 25.81 -8.57 -3.65
CA PRO A 320 25.62 -9.75 -2.82
C PRO A 320 25.07 -9.37 -1.44
N ASN A 321 24.05 -10.12 -0.97
CA ASN A 321 23.43 -9.90 0.34
C ASN A 321 22.81 -8.49 0.55
N PHE A 322 22.42 -7.77 -0.49
CA PHE A 322 21.81 -6.43 -0.35
C PHE A 322 20.61 -6.42 0.60
N MET A 323 19.85 -7.51 0.69
CA MET A 323 18.72 -7.64 1.62
C MET A 323 19.16 -7.63 3.11
N ALA A 324 20.45 -7.83 3.40
CA ALA A 324 21.01 -7.71 4.75
C ALA A 324 21.49 -6.28 5.08
N VAL A 325 21.49 -5.36 4.11
CA VAL A 325 21.77 -3.93 4.37
C VAL A 325 20.73 -3.41 5.38
N PRO A 326 21.15 -2.76 6.49
CA PRO A 326 20.25 -2.49 7.62
C PRO A 326 18.93 -1.82 7.27
N LEU A 327 18.93 -0.79 6.41
CA LEU A 327 17.72 -0.09 5.99
C LEU A 327 16.83 -0.99 5.11
N VAL A 328 17.42 -1.75 4.19
CA VAL A 328 16.67 -2.71 3.35
C VAL A 328 16.06 -3.81 4.22
N LYS A 329 16.85 -4.37 5.14
CA LYS A 329 16.37 -5.40 6.06
C LYS A 329 15.20 -4.91 6.91
N THR A 330 15.31 -3.72 7.51
CA THR A 330 14.24 -3.12 8.31
C THR A 330 12.98 -2.92 7.47
N PHE A 331 13.14 -2.41 6.25
CA PHE A 331 12.03 -2.24 5.32
C PHE A 331 11.36 -3.58 4.99
N LEU A 332 12.13 -4.60 4.57
CA LEU A 332 11.60 -5.91 4.19
C LEU A 332 10.94 -6.65 5.35
N ASP A 333 11.51 -6.57 6.56
CA ASP A 333 11.04 -7.33 7.71
C ASP A 333 9.91 -6.64 8.48
N LYS A 334 9.79 -5.30 8.36
CA LYS A 334 8.89 -4.52 9.19
C LYS A 334 8.06 -3.51 8.40
N ASP A 335 8.70 -2.55 7.73
CA ASP A 335 8.00 -1.36 7.24
C ASP A 335 7.07 -1.66 6.07
N SER A 336 7.36 -2.73 5.33
CA SER A 336 6.56 -3.23 4.20
C SER A 336 5.63 -4.38 4.56
N GLN A 337 5.49 -4.74 5.84
CA GLN A 337 4.65 -5.88 6.24
C GLN A 337 3.29 -5.40 6.76
N PRO A 338 2.17 -5.64 6.06
CA PRO A 338 0.84 -5.34 6.58
C PRO A 338 0.38 -6.42 7.58
N LEU A 339 -0.63 -6.10 8.36
CA LEU A 339 -1.28 -6.96 9.35
C LEU A 339 -0.37 -7.44 10.49
N GLN A 340 0.57 -6.60 10.91
CA GLN A 340 1.45 -6.89 12.05
C GLN A 340 0.76 -6.79 13.43
N VAL A 341 -0.48 -6.32 13.46
CA VAL A 341 -1.32 -6.25 14.66
C VAL A 341 -2.67 -6.90 14.37
N LYS A 342 -3.39 -7.27 15.43
CA LYS A 342 -4.72 -7.84 15.28
C LYS A 342 -5.67 -6.83 14.62
N VAL A 343 -6.28 -7.22 13.51
CA VAL A 343 -7.38 -6.54 12.84
C VAL A 343 -8.66 -7.35 13.05
N THR A 344 -9.74 -6.67 13.45
CA THR A 344 -11.03 -7.33 13.78
C THR A 344 -12.11 -7.11 12.72
N THR A 345 -11.91 -6.13 11.82
CA THR A 345 -12.83 -5.91 10.69
C THR A 345 -12.64 -6.98 9.62
N PRO A 346 -13.69 -7.32 8.87
CA PRO A 346 -13.64 -8.35 7.83
C PRO A 346 -12.55 -8.09 6.78
N ILE A 347 -11.83 -9.14 6.40
CA ILE A 347 -10.82 -9.14 5.35
C ILE A 347 -11.13 -10.24 4.35
N ILE A 348 -11.22 -9.87 3.07
CA ILE A 348 -11.33 -10.78 1.93
C ILE A 348 -10.07 -10.65 1.10
N ILE A 349 -9.47 -11.78 0.72
CA ILE A 349 -8.29 -11.82 -0.13
C ILE A 349 -8.60 -12.64 -1.39
N TYR A 350 -8.27 -12.09 -2.56
CA TYR A 350 -8.24 -12.79 -3.84
C TYR A 350 -6.81 -13.01 -4.27
N GLN A 351 -6.46 -14.24 -4.72
CA GLN A 351 -5.10 -14.58 -5.13
C GLN A 351 -5.10 -15.51 -6.35
N GLY A 352 -4.35 -15.11 -7.38
CA GLY A 352 -4.13 -15.93 -8.55
C GLY A 352 -3.16 -17.09 -8.29
N LEU A 353 -3.49 -18.29 -8.77
CA LEU A 353 -2.59 -19.45 -8.72
C LEU A 353 -1.48 -19.34 -9.77
N ALA A 354 -1.71 -18.62 -10.88
CA ALA A 354 -0.74 -18.36 -11.93
C ALA A 354 -0.03 -16.99 -11.75
N ASP A 355 -0.23 -16.31 -10.62
CA ASP A 355 0.41 -15.02 -10.34
C ASP A 355 1.93 -15.21 -10.13
N SER A 356 2.71 -14.64 -11.05
CA SER A 356 4.17 -14.68 -10.99
C SER A 356 4.78 -13.40 -10.40
N THR A 357 4.00 -12.33 -10.25
CA THR A 357 4.42 -11.05 -9.68
C THR A 357 4.32 -11.08 -8.15
N VAL A 358 3.16 -11.47 -7.63
CA VAL A 358 2.95 -11.77 -6.21
C VAL A 358 2.56 -13.24 -6.10
N PRO A 359 3.54 -14.15 -5.99
CA PRO A 359 3.25 -15.58 -5.91
C PRO A 359 2.36 -15.93 -4.72
N LYS A 360 1.46 -16.89 -4.90
CA LYS A 360 0.54 -17.36 -3.85
C LYS A 360 1.24 -17.61 -2.51
N LEU A 361 2.49 -18.10 -2.55
CA LEU A 361 3.30 -18.34 -1.34
C LEU A 361 3.43 -17.06 -0.48
N ALA A 362 3.61 -15.90 -1.09
CA ALA A 362 3.74 -14.63 -0.34
C ALA A 362 2.43 -14.29 0.40
N THR A 363 1.29 -14.54 -0.25
CA THR A 363 -0.04 -14.34 0.36
C THR A 363 -0.34 -15.40 1.43
N ASP A 364 0.07 -16.65 1.22
CA ASP A 364 -0.06 -17.69 2.26
C ASP A 364 0.74 -17.35 3.52
N LEU A 365 1.96 -16.84 3.37
CA LEU A 365 2.80 -16.35 4.47
C LEU A 365 2.14 -15.14 5.17
N LEU A 366 1.57 -14.19 4.41
CA LEU A 366 0.83 -13.07 4.97
C LEU A 366 -0.32 -13.54 5.85
N ILE A 367 -1.13 -14.48 5.37
CA ILE A 367 -2.27 -15.04 6.11
C ILE A 367 -1.78 -15.77 7.38
N SER A 368 -0.72 -16.55 7.27
CA SER A 368 -0.10 -17.23 8.41
C SER A 368 0.36 -16.23 9.47
N ASN A 369 1.11 -15.20 9.07
CA ASN A 369 1.61 -14.16 9.97
C ASN A 369 0.46 -13.39 10.64
N ALA A 370 -0.54 -12.98 9.86
CA ALA A 370 -1.74 -12.31 10.38
C ALA A 370 -2.50 -13.17 11.41
N THR A 371 -2.58 -14.48 11.18
CA THR A 371 -3.21 -15.42 12.11
C THR A 371 -2.46 -15.49 13.43
N THR A 372 -1.12 -15.45 13.44
CA THR A 372 -0.31 -15.49 14.67
C THR A 372 -0.55 -14.29 15.58
N VAL A 373 -0.89 -13.13 15.03
CA VAL A 373 -1.26 -11.92 15.80
C VAL A 373 -2.76 -11.83 16.09
N GLY A 374 -3.52 -12.87 15.72
CA GLY A 374 -4.96 -12.99 16.02
C GLY A 374 -5.89 -12.33 15.02
N THR A 375 -5.41 -11.93 13.83
CA THR A 375 -6.24 -11.48 12.72
C THR A 375 -6.86 -12.68 12.00
N LYS A 376 -8.18 -12.62 11.74
CA LYS A 376 -8.89 -13.63 10.97
C LYS A 376 -9.13 -13.14 9.55
N ILE A 377 -8.67 -13.87 8.55
CA ILE A 377 -9.06 -13.66 7.16
C ILE A 377 -10.43 -14.34 6.95
N ASN A 378 -11.44 -13.55 6.60
CA ASN A 378 -12.83 -14.01 6.50
C ASN A 378 -13.07 -14.85 5.25
N SER A 379 -12.40 -14.51 4.13
CA SER A 379 -12.46 -15.28 2.90
C SER A 379 -11.11 -15.18 2.18
N TYR A 380 -10.62 -16.33 1.70
CA TYR A 380 -9.45 -16.45 0.85
C TYR A 380 -9.86 -17.18 -0.42
N VAL A 381 -9.98 -16.41 -1.51
CA VAL A 381 -10.49 -16.89 -2.80
C VAL A 381 -9.31 -17.04 -3.76
N THR A 382 -9.15 -18.25 -4.31
CA THR A 382 -8.10 -18.54 -5.28
C THR A 382 -8.70 -19.03 -6.59
N GLY A 383 -8.05 -18.67 -7.71
CA GLY A 383 -8.44 -19.10 -9.04
C GLY A 383 -7.25 -19.17 -9.96
N ASN A 384 -7.45 -19.75 -11.14
CA ASN A 384 -6.38 -19.83 -12.15
C ASN A 384 -6.21 -18.48 -12.87
N TRP A 385 -5.88 -17.45 -12.08
CA TRP A 385 -5.62 -16.09 -12.54
C TRP A 385 -4.13 -15.78 -12.47
N ASP A 386 -3.65 -14.96 -13.38
CA ASP A 386 -2.39 -14.24 -13.25
C ASP A 386 -2.58 -12.97 -12.39
N HIS A 387 -1.53 -12.13 -12.27
CA HIS A 387 -1.55 -10.94 -11.45
C HIS A 387 -2.66 -9.95 -11.84
N GLY A 388 -2.81 -9.67 -13.13
CA GLY A 388 -3.81 -8.72 -13.64
C GLY A 388 -5.22 -9.31 -13.64
N THR A 389 -5.37 -10.57 -14.07
CA THR A 389 -6.67 -11.23 -14.14
C THR A 389 -7.25 -11.58 -12.78
N ALA A 390 -6.44 -11.66 -11.71
CA ALA A 390 -6.95 -11.75 -10.35
C ALA A 390 -7.89 -10.58 -10.00
N MET A 391 -7.60 -9.36 -10.49
CA MET A 391 -8.47 -8.21 -10.31
C MET A 391 -9.61 -8.20 -11.33
N SER A 392 -9.30 -8.25 -12.64
CA SER A 392 -10.30 -8.04 -13.69
C SER A 392 -11.40 -9.11 -13.70
N SER A 393 -11.10 -10.35 -13.32
CA SER A 393 -12.08 -11.45 -13.24
C SER A 393 -12.96 -11.42 -12.00
N ASN A 394 -12.67 -10.56 -11.02
CA ASN A 394 -13.38 -10.55 -9.75
C ASN A 394 -14.12 -9.23 -9.44
N VAL A 395 -14.16 -8.30 -10.38
CA VAL A 395 -14.82 -7.00 -10.19
C VAL A 395 -16.27 -7.15 -9.72
N ASP A 396 -17.05 -8.06 -10.34
CA ASP A 396 -18.45 -8.31 -9.97
C ASP A 396 -18.62 -8.94 -8.57
N ASN A 397 -17.61 -9.67 -8.10
CA ASN A 397 -17.62 -10.28 -6.77
C ASN A 397 -17.20 -9.30 -5.67
N ILE A 398 -16.49 -8.22 -6.06
CA ILE A 398 -15.97 -7.20 -5.16
C ILE A 398 -17.04 -6.13 -4.87
N VAL A 399 -17.87 -5.78 -5.85
CA VAL A 399 -18.95 -4.80 -5.73
C VAL A 399 -20.19 -5.41 -5.10
#